data_b7f21ba0a5edd7dc6c9948ca53b14547
#
_entry.id   b7f21ba0a5edd7dc6c9948ca53b14547
#
_cell.length_a   1.000
_cell.length_b   1.000
_cell.length_c   1.000
_cell.angle_alpha   90.00
_cell.angle_beta   90.00
_cell.angle_gamma   90.00
#
_symmetry.space_group_name_H-M   'P 1'
#
loop_
_entity.id
_entity.type
_entity.pdbx_description
1 polymer ?
#
loop_
_entity_poly.entity_id
_entity_poly.type
_entity_poly.pdbx_seq_one_letter_code
_entity_poly.pdbx_strand_id
1 'polypeptide(L)'
;MTYPRPLSGSFWPGDTGTTMSVMTPIFAGLWEHYIFWSLIVGAIAFGWLFHHSFWFTSKDGESLPNVDEIKIGVFPKHNDDMRLEVAWTILPFMLIVWLTYYSWGPLDAMWTSADGGLHGNECEEGQFSNNTMDSSGAISSECYHVIEITGQQWFWSFDCLELSTNICDTGTESMEVYGSVPVLSLKKGETYLATMTSIDVTHAPWFQHLGTKEDTLPGQQTTLWLPISDSMTDESMVLCSEYCGDAHSVMAAKLITHN
;
A
#
# COMPACT_ATOMS: atom_id res chain seq x y z
N MET A 1 1.44 -8.56 -22.78
CA MET A 1 2.53 -9.05 -21.88
C MET A 1 1.88 -9.93 -20.84
N THR A 2 2.21 -11.22 -20.78
CA THR A 2 1.67 -12.12 -19.75
C THR A 2 2.45 -11.84 -18.47
N TYR A 3 1.76 -11.32 -17.45
CA TYR A 3 2.33 -11.15 -16.11
C TYR A 3 2.66 -12.53 -15.52
N PRO A 4 3.88 -12.74 -14.98
CA PRO A 4 4.19 -13.97 -14.27
C PRO A 4 3.28 -14.08 -13.02
N ARG A 5 2.79 -15.28 -12.74
CA ARG A 5 1.98 -15.55 -11.54
C ARG A 5 2.80 -15.24 -10.29
N PRO A 6 2.18 -14.65 -9.24
CA PRO A 6 2.86 -14.43 -7.97
C PRO A 6 3.41 -15.76 -7.42
N LEU A 7 4.59 -15.69 -6.83
CA LEU A 7 5.21 -16.81 -6.11
C LEU A 7 4.24 -17.24 -4.99
N SER A 8 3.75 -18.47 -5.08
CA SER A 8 2.91 -19.09 -4.05
C SER A 8 3.73 -19.34 -2.79
N GLY A 9 3.67 -18.42 -1.85
CA GLY A 9 4.32 -18.54 -0.55
C GLY A 9 4.04 -17.31 0.29
N SER A 10 3.25 -17.45 1.34
CA SER A 10 2.93 -16.35 2.25
C SER A 10 4.18 -15.83 2.95
N PHE A 11 4.52 -14.58 2.71
CA PHE A 11 5.61 -13.87 3.41
C PHE A 11 5.10 -13.16 4.69
N TRP A 12 3.80 -13.21 4.98
CA TRP A 12 3.20 -12.48 6.10
C TRP A 12 2.95 -13.40 7.32
N PRO A 13 3.41 -13.01 8.53
CA PRO A 13 3.05 -13.72 9.75
C PRO A 13 1.55 -13.48 10.04
N GLY A 14 0.75 -14.52 9.91
CA GLY A 14 -0.69 -14.48 10.16
C GLY A 14 -1.56 -15.14 9.09
N ASP A 15 -0.95 -15.63 8.01
CA ASP A 15 -1.69 -16.35 6.99
C ASP A 15 -2.08 -17.75 7.50
N THR A 16 -3.34 -17.91 7.87
CA THR A 16 -3.96 -19.18 8.28
C THR A 16 -4.26 -20.09 7.09
N GLY A 17 -3.39 -20.11 6.07
CA GLY A 17 -3.47 -21.09 4.97
C GLY A 17 -4.47 -20.76 3.87
N THR A 18 -5.10 -19.58 3.89
CA THR A 18 -5.79 -19.05 2.72
C THR A 18 -4.76 -18.37 1.82
N THR A 19 -4.60 -18.92 0.65
CA THR A 19 -3.76 -18.37 -0.42
C THR A 19 -3.84 -16.84 -0.44
N MET A 20 -2.69 -16.15 -0.56
CA MET A 20 -2.63 -14.74 -0.98
C MET A 20 -3.31 -14.62 -2.36
N SER A 21 -4.62 -14.84 -2.38
CA SER A 21 -5.41 -14.68 -3.56
C SER A 21 -5.92 -13.26 -3.55
N VAL A 22 -5.32 -12.51 -4.46
CA VAL A 22 -5.95 -11.38 -5.10
C VAL A 22 -5.70 -10.02 -4.43
N MET A 23 -4.45 -9.65 -4.29
CA MET A 23 -4.06 -8.28 -4.63
C MET A 23 -4.55 -8.04 -6.07
N THR A 24 -5.16 -6.89 -6.34
CA THR A 24 -5.48 -6.57 -7.74
C THR A 24 -4.26 -6.85 -8.61
N PRO A 25 -4.38 -7.43 -9.80
CA PRO A 25 -3.22 -7.78 -10.63
C PRO A 25 -2.27 -6.61 -10.87
N ILE A 26 -2.80 -5.39 -10.91
CA ILE A 26 -2.03 -4.16 -11.05
C ILE A 26 -1.12 -3.90 -9.84
N PHE A 27 -1.62 -4.13 -8.63
CA PHE A 27 -0.82 -4.00 -7.41
C PHE A 27 0.21 -5.13 -7.30
N ALA A 28 -0.17 -6.37 -7.60
CA ALA A 28 0.74 -7.51 -7.59
C ALA A 28 1.92 -7.30 -8.54
N GLY A 29 1.67 -6.83 -9.76
CA GLY A 29 2.71 -6.52 -10.73
C GLY A 29 3.66 -5.40 -10.27
N LEU A 30 3.10 -4.36 -9.65
CA LEU A 30 3.90 -3.27 -9.06
C LEU A 30 4.77 -3.79 -7.91
N TRP A 31 4.20 -4.58 -7.01
CA TRP A 31 4.88 -5.18 -5.87
C TRP A 31 6.06 -6.05 -6.30
N GLU A 32 5.89 -6.96 -7.26
CA GLU A 32 6.96 -7.80 -7.78
C GLU A 32 8.13 -6.97 -8.35
N HIS A 33 7.81 -5.89 -9.07
CA HIS A 33 8.80 -4.99 -9.63
C HIS A 33 9.65 -4.30 -8.57
N TYR A 34 8.99 -3.76 -7.53
CA TYR A 34 9.69 -3.11 -6.43
C TYR A 34 10.52 -4.09 -5.60
N ILE A 35 10.03 -5.30 -5.33
CA ILE A 35 10.79 -6.34 -4.62
C ILE A 35 12.04 -6.74 -5.42
N PHE A 36 11.92 -6.93 -6.74
CA PHE A 36 13.06 -7.28 -7.59
C PHE A 36 14.18 -6.24 -7.48
N TRP A 37 13.87 -4.97 -7.66
CA TRP A 37 14.86 -3.90 -7.56
C TRP A 37 15.38 -3.70 -6.13
N SER A 38 14.54 -3.85 -5.12
CA SER A 38 14.94 -3.80 -3.71
C SER A 38 15.94 -4.88 -3.34
N LEU A 39 15.77 -6.09 -3.87
CA LEU A 39 16.73 -7.19 -3.65
C LEU A 39 18.09 -6.89 -4.30
N ILE A 40 18.11 -6.33 -5.51
CA ILE A 40 19.37 -5.95 -6.18
C ILE A 40 20.11 -4.86 -5.39
N VAL A 41 19.40 -3.76 -5.08
CA VAL A 41 19.98 -2.64 -4.33
C VAL A 41 20.40 -3.10 -2.92
N GLY A 42 19.57 -3.89 -2.26
CA GLY A 42 19.87 -4.46 -0.95
C GLY A 42 21.10 -5.36 -0.97
N ALA A 43 21.22 -6.25 -1.95
CA ALA A 43 22.39 -7.12 -2.10
C ALA A 43 23.69 -6.33 -2.28
N ILE A 44 23.67 -5.26 -3.08
CA ILE A 44 24.82 -4.36 -3.27
C ILE A 44 25.14 -3.63 -1.96
N ALA A 45 24.14 -3.00 -1.33
CA ALA A 45 24.35 -2.20 -0.12
C ALA A 45 24.83 -3.05 1.07
N PHE A 46 24.14 -4.16 1.35
CA PHE A 46 24.52 -5.06 2.45
C PHE A 46 25.82 -5.80 2.15
N GLY A 47 26.05 -6.24 0.91
CA GLY A 47 27.32 -6.84 0.51
C GLY A 47 28.49 -5.91 0.74
N TRP A 48 28.35 -4.63 0.38
CA TRP A 48 29.36 -3.60 0.64
C TRP A 48 29.55 -3.38 2.16
N LEU A 49 28.47 -3.22 2.90
CA LEU A 49 28.49 -3.00 4.34
C LEU A 49 29.20 -4.17 5.06
N PHE A 50 28.82 -5.42 4.77
CA PHE A 50 29.42 -6.61 5.36
C PHE A 50 30.89 -6.76 4.97
N HIS A 51 31.23 -6.51 3.69
CA HIS A 51 32.61 -6.51 3.24
C HIS A 51 33.47 -5.56 4.09
N HIS A 52 33.03 -4.31 4.26
CA HIS A 52 33.75 -3.34 5.08
C HIS A 52 33.81 -3.73 6.56
N SER A 53 32.71 -4.24 7.11
CA SER A 53 32.66 -4.63 8.52
C SER A 53 33.58 -5.80 8.86
N PHE A 54 33.79 -6.74 7.93
CA PHE A 54 34.65 -7.91 8.18
C PHE A 54 36.10 -7.69 7.76
N TRP A 55 36.35 -6.96 6.67
CA TRP A 55 37.72 -6.80 6.15
C TRP A 55 38.48 -5.63 6.76
N PHE A 56 37.82 -4.60 7.22
CA PHE A 56 38.44 -3.40 7.76
C PHE A 56 38.26 -3.26 9.29
N THR A 57 38.14 -4.36 10.01
CA THR A 57 38.15 -4.39 11.47
C THR A 57 39.61 -4.31 11.99
N SER A 58 39.86 -3.43 12.96
CA SER A 58 41.13 -3.44 13.70
C SER A 58 41.21 -4.67 14.60
N LYS A 59 42.33 -5.37 14.58
CA LYS A 59 42.59 -6.48 15.51
C LYS A 59 43.18 -5.95 16.80
N ASP A 60 42.83 -6.58 17.92
CA ASP A 60 43.43 -6.24 19.23
C ASP A 60 44.96 -6.31 19.16
N GLY A 61 45.64 -5.20 19.46
CA GLY A 61 47.09 -5.08 19.41
C GLY A 61 47.68 -4.50 18.11
N GLU A 62 46.88 -4.25 17.07
CA GLU A 62 47.33 -3.40 15.96
C GLU A 62 47.34 -1.94 16.39
N SER A 63 48.53 -1.30 16.34
CA SER A 63 48.62 0.16 16.48
C SER A 63 47.75 0.78 15.37
N LEU A 64 46.73 1.54 15.77
CA LEU A 64 45.97 2.37 14.82
C LEU A 64 47.02 3.18 14.02
N PRO A 65 46.89 3.22 12.67
CA PRO A 65 47.85 3.96 11.86
C PRO A 65 47.86 5.41 12.34
N ASN A 66 48.95 5.76 13.00
CA ASN A 66 49.41 7.09 13.41
C ASN A 66 48.29 8.15 13.60
N VAL A 67 47.46 7.96 14.63
CA VAL A 67 46.52 9.00 15.09
C VAL A 67 47.30 10.28 15.40
N ASP A 68 48.57 10.15 15.85
CA ASP A 68 49.48 11.27 16.15
C ASP A 68 49.95 12.03 14.90
N GLU A 69 49.82 11.46 13.69
CA GLU A 69 50.13 12.12 12.42
C GLU A 69 48.94 12.86 11.81
N ILE A 70 47.74 12.70 12.36
CA ILE A 70 46.57 13.45 11.90
C ILE A 70 46.68 14.89 12.37
N LYS A 71 47.07 15.77 11.45
CA LYS A 71 47.12 17.21 11.72
C LYS A 71 45.70 17.77 11.59
N ILE A 72 45.23 18.43 12.64
CA ILE A 72 43.92 19.12 12.65
C ILE A 72 43.88 20.14 11.48
N GLY A 73 42.87 20.05 10.65
CA GLY A 73 42.67 20.93 9.50
C GLY A 73 43.36 20.47 8.19
N VAL A 74 44.04 19.32 8.20
CA VAL A 74 44.60 18.70 6.99
C VAL A 74 43.69 17.56 6.56
N PHE A 75 42.97 17.73 5.45
CA PHE A 75 42.12 16.70 4.88
C PHE A 75 42.94 15.67 4.10
N PRO A 76 42.48 14.41 3.99
CA PRO A 76 43.10 13.40 3.14
C PRO A 76 43.25 13.90 1.71
N LYS A 77 44.35 13.54 1.02
CA LYS A 77 44.65 13.93 -0.32
C LYS A 77 43.61 13.45 -1.37
N HIS A 78 42.86 12.39 -1.01
CA HIS A 78 41.84 11.75 -1.84
C HIS A 78 40.49 11.80 -1.12
N ASN A 79 39.99 12.99 -0.85
CA ASN A 79 38.71 13.21 -0.18
C ASN A 79 37.54 13.40 -1.16
N ASP A 80 37.84 13.54 -2.45
CA ASP A 80 36.85 13.59 -3.50
C ASP A 80 37.23 12.65 -4.67
N ASP A 81 36.24 12.03 -5.27
CA ASP A 81 36.34 11.30 -6.55
C ASP A 81 35.12 11.65 -7.40
N MET A 82 35.28 12.61 -8.28
CA MET A 82 34.21 13.10 -9.13
C MET A 82 33.51 11.98 -9.94
N ARG A 83 34.23 10.92 -10.31
CA ARG A 83 33.63 9.78 -11.03
C ARG A 83 32.69 8.99 -10.15
N LEU A 84 33.11 8.73 -8.91
CA LEU A 84 32.31 8.04 -7.92
C LEU A 84 31.09 8.89 -7.53
N GLU A 85 31.29 10.20 -7.33
CA GLU A 85 30.23 11.13 -7.00
C GLU A 85 29.16 11.20 -8.07
N VAL A 86 29.56 11.31 -9.32
CA VAL A 86 28.63 11.26 -10.47
C VAL A 86 27.92 9.91 -10.54
N ALA A 87 28.61 8.80 -10.32
CA ALA A 87 28.04 7.47 -10.39
C ALA A 87 26.93 7.28 -9.34
N TRP A 88 27.19 7.59 -8.06
CA TRP A 88 26.21 7.41 -7.01
C TRP A 88 25.05 8.44 -7.03
N THR A 89 25.21 9.53 -7.77
CA THR A 89 24.15 10.49 -8.02
C THR A 89 23.27 10.04 -9.20
N ILE A 90 23.88 9.67 -10.32
CA ILE A 90 23.15 9.37 -11.55
C ILE A 90 22.47 8.00 -11.49
N LEU A 91 23.12 6.96 -10.96
CA LEU A 91 22.52 5.62 -10.94
C LEU A 91 21.23 5.54 -10.09
N PRO A 92 21.17 6.04 -8.84
CA PRO A 92 19.92 6.08 -8.09
C PRO A 92 18.88 7.00 -8.74
N PHE A 93 19.27 8.13 -9.31
CA PHE A 93 18.37 9.02 -10.03
C PHE A 93 17.69 8.30 -11.21
N MET A 94 18.44 7.59 -12.03
CA MET A 94 17.89 6.81 -13.15
C MET A 94 16.94 5.71 -12.66
N LEU A 95 17.27 5.06 -11.55
CA LEU A 95 16.38 4.07 -10.94
C LEU A 95 15.06 4.70 -10.46
N ILE A 96 15.12 5.87 -9.83
CA ILE A 96 13.92 6.61 -9.39
C ILE A 96 13.04 6.97 -10.60
N VAL A 97 13.64 7.53 -11.67
CA VAL A 97 12.91 7.86 -12.90
C VAL A 97 12.23 6.62 -13.49
N TRP A 98 12.96 5.50 -13.54
CA TRP A 98 12.42 4.23 -14.01
C TRP A 98 11.24 3.74 -13.16
N LEU A 99 11.38 3.72 -11.84
CA LEU A 99 10.33 3.30 -10.92
C LEU A 99 9.10 4.23 -10.99
N THR A 100 9.32 5.54 -11.09
CA THR A 100 8.24 6.52 -11.26
C THR A 100 7.46 6.28 -12.57
N TYR A 101 8.17 6.09 -13.67
CA TYR A 101 7.55 5.78 -14.96
C TYR A 101 6.71 4.50 -14.90
N TYR A 102 7.24 3.47 -14.24
CA TYR A 102 6.54 2.19 -14.10
C TYR A 102 5.32 2.27 -13.18
N SER A 103 5.38 3.13 -12.15
CA SER A 103 4.29 3.31 -11.18
C SER A 103 3.16 4.22 -11.69
N TRP A 104 3.37 4.94 -12.80
CA TRP A 104 2.41 5.95 -13.27
C TRP A 104 1.05 5.33 -13.64
N GLY A 105 1.03 4.21 -14.37
CA GLY A 105 -0.21 3.54 -14.76
C GLY A 105 -1.02 3.02 -13.54
N PRO A 106 -0.42 2.27 -12.61
CA PRO A 106 -1.09 1.89 -11.36
C PRO A 106 -1.63 3.08 -10.55
N LEU A 107 -0.86 4.15 -10.46
CA LEU A 107 -1.28 5.37 -9.76
C LEU A 107 -2.50 6.02 -10.42
N ASP A 108 -2.48 6.17 -11.74
CA ASP A 108 -3.58 6.75 -12.51
C ASP A 108 -4.86 5.91 -12.37
N ALA A 109 -4.75 4.59 -12.35
CA ALA A 109 -5.87 3.68 -12.14
C ALA A 109 -6.50 3.78 -10.74
N MET A 110 -5.69 4.13 -9.72
CA MET A 110 -6.16 4.25 -8.33
C MET A 110 -6.67 5.65 -7.99
N TRP A 111 -6.17 6.68 -8.65
CA TRP A 111 -6.51 8.08 -8.42
C TRP A 111 -7.24 8.72 -9.60
N THR A 112 -8.06 7.93 -10.26
CA THR A 112 -8.90 8.45 -11.33
C THR A 112 -9.92 9.47 -10.77
N SER A 113 -10.25 10.46 -11.59
CA SER A 113 -11.25 11.46 -11.22
C SER A 113 -12.65 10.86 -11.11
N ALA A 114 -13.45 11.34 -10.15
CA ALA A 114 -14.87 11.04 -10.05
C ALA A 114 -15.69 11.62 -11.24
N ASP A 115 -15.15 12.60 -11.94
CA ASP A 115 -15.83 13.28 -13.05
C ASP A 115 -15.65 12.55 -14.39
N GLY A 116 -16.17 11.33 -14.52
CA GLY A 116 -16.19 10.60 -15.79
C GLY A 116 -14.87 9.91 -16.16
N GLY A 117 -14.04 9.56 -15.17
CA GLY A 117 -12.84 8.75 -15.37
C GLY A 117 -13.14 7.28 -15.69
N LEU A 118 -12.35 6.35 -15.15
CA LEU A 118 -12.53 4.91 -15.35
C LEU A 118 -13.86 4.35 -14.81
N HIS A 119 -14.54 5.08 -13.91
CA HIS A 119 -15.71 4.60 -13.16
C HIS A 119 -17.00 5.36 -13.48
N GLY A 120 -17.02 6.19 -14.53
CA GLY A 120 -18.23 6.93 -14.96
C GLY A 120 -18.71 7.96 -13.93
N ASN A 121 -20.04 8.06 -13.79
CA ASN A 121 -20.70 8.94 -12.81
C ASN A 121 -21.25 8.12 -11.65
N GLU A 122 -21.82 8.79 -10.65
CA GLU A 122 -22.57 8.13 -9.57
C GLU A 122 -23.74 7.34 -10.14
N CYS A 123 -23.96 6.12 -9.62
CA CYS A 123 -25.04 5.25 -10.06
C CYS A 123 -26.40 5.83 -9.68
N GLU A 124 -27.39 5.71 -10.58
CA GLU A 124 -28.77 6.00 -10.25
C GLU A 124 -29.34 4.92 -9.31
N GLU A 125 -30.46 5.22 -8.65
CA GLU A 125 -31.12 4.27 -7.74
C GLU A 125 -31.44 2.95 -8.44
N GLY A 126 -30.92 1.86 -7.90
CA GLY A 126 -31.09 0.50 -8.43
C GLY A 126 -30.22 0.15 -9.64
N GLN A 127 -29.33 1.03 -10.06
CA GLN A 127 -28.32 0.76 -11.08
C GLN A 127 -27.16 -0.02 -10.47
N PHE A 128 -26.55 -0.92 -11.25
CA PHE A 128 -25.34 -1.66 -10.91
C PHE A 128 -24.14 -1.04 -11.65
N SER A 129 -23.00 -1.03 -11.02
CA SER A 129 -21.78 -0.44 -11.61
C SER A 129 -21.09 -1.35 -12.63
N ASN A 130 -21.36 -2.67 -12.59
CA ASN A 130 -20.90 -3.65 -13.56
C ASN A 130 -19.40 -3.51 -13.89
N ASN A 131 -18.54 -3.54 -12.87
CA ASN A 131 -17.14 -3.33 -13.11
C ASN A 131 -16.49 -4.47 -13.91
N THR A 132 -15.53 -4.11 -14.74
CA THR A 132 -14.79 -5.03 -15.57
C THR A 132 -13.29 -4.78 -15.43
N MET A 133 -12.53 -5.85 -15.38
CA MET A 133 -11.07 -5.80 -15.29
C MET A 133 -10.46 -6.10 -16.66
N ASP A 134 -9.59 -5.22 -17.12
CA ASP A 134 -8.85 -5.44 -18.37
C ASP A 134 -7.64 -6.37 -18.18
N SER A 135 -6.92 -6.65 -19.27
CA SER A 135 -5.74 -7.52 -19.26
C SER A 135 -4.53 -6.93 -18.49
N SER A 136 -4.54 -5.65 -18.17
CA SER A 136 -3.52 -4.98 -17.36
C SER A 136 -3.85 -5.06 -15.87
N GLY A 137 -5.08 -5.44 -15.50
CA GLY A 137 -5.58 -5.46 -14.15
C GLY A 137 -6.24 -4.16 -13.71
N ALA A 138 -6.37 -3.19 -14.61
CA ALA A 138 -7.15 -1.98 -14.36
C ALA A 138 -8.66 -2.30 -14.40
N ILE A 139 -9.39 -1.74 -13.44
CA ILE A 139 -10.83 -1.94 -13.31
C ILE A 139 -11.52 -0.66 -13.77
N SER A 140 -12.50 -0.83 -14.66
CA SER A 140 -13.41 0.24 -15.09
C SER A 140 -14.85 -0.16 -14.82
N SER A 141 -15.73 0.81 -14.64
CA SER A 141 -17.15 0.60 -14.35
C SER A 141 -18.04 1.62 -15.08
N GLU A 142 -19.32 1.28 -15.26
CA GLU A 142 -20.28 2.16 -15.91
C GLU A 142 -20.69 3.33 -15.01
N CYS A 143 -20.74 3.07 -13.71
CA CYS A 143 -21.00 4.05 -12.65
C CYS A 143 -20.37 3.60 -11.33
N TYR A 144 -20.50 4.36 -10.26
CA TYR A 144 -20.00 4.01 -8.92
C TYR A 144 -21.04 4.33 -7.84
N HIS A 145 -20.98 3.58 -6.75
CA HIS A 145 -21.75 3.84 -5.54
C HIS A 145 -20.93 4.69 -4.55
N VAL A 146 -21.60 5.53 -3.78
CA VAL A 146 -20.94 6.32 -2.72
C VAL A 146 -21.19 5.68 -1.37
N ILE A 147 -20.15 5.56 -0.55
CA ILE A 147 -20.21 5.14 0.85
C ILE A 147 -19.41 6.12 1.72
N GLU A 148 -19.66 6.15 3.01
CA GLU A 148 -18.92 6.98 3.94
C GLU A 148 -18.10 6.14 4.93
N ILE A 149 -16.87 6.60 5.19
CA ILE A 149 -15.97 6.02 6.19
C ILE A 149 -15.53 7.11 7.16
N THR A 150 -15.81 6.90 8.43
CA THR A 150 -15.36 7.82 9.48
C THR A 150 -14.37 7.14 10.40
N GLY A 151 -13.19 7.75 10.57
CA GLY A 151 -12.18 7.35 11.55
C GLY A 151 -12.37 8.07 12.88
N GLN A 152 -12.23 7.34 13.98
CA GLN A 152 -12.06 7.88 15.34
C GLN A 152 -11.19 6.95 16.17
N GLN A 153 -10.57 7.44 17.22
CA GLN A 153 -9.72 6.64 18.13
C GLN A 153 -10.54 5.60 18.89
N TRP A 154 -10.43 4.33 18.67
CA TRP A 154 -9.64 3.54 17.70
C TRP A 154 -10.62 2.58 17.00
N PHE A 155 -11.46 3.17 16.20
CA PHE A 155 -12.66 2.54 15.68
C PHE A 155 -12.99 3.11 14.28
N TRP A 156 -13.51 2.26 13.40
CA TRP A 156 -14.04 2.64 12.10
C TRP A 156 -15.55 2.66 12.11
N SER A 157 -16.17 3.66 11.51
CA SER A 157 -17.60 3.69 11.22
C SER A 157 -17.81 3.68 9.73
N PHE A 158 -18.70 2.83 9.27
CA PHE A 158 -19.09 2.74 7.85
C PHE A 158 -20.56 3.09 7.70
N ASP A 159 -20.89 3.84 6.64
CA ASP A 159 -22.26 4.18 6.27
C ASP A 159 -22.47 3.87 4.79
N CYS A 160 -23.46 3.02 4.51
CA CYS A 160 -23.86 2.67 3.15
C CYS A 160 -24.79 3.70 2.51
N LEU A 161 -25.14 4.77 3.24
CA LEU A 161 -26.10 5.78 2.81
C LEU A 161 -27.45 5.16 2.44
N GLU A 162 -27.96 5.49 1.25
CA GLU A 162 -29.24 4.99 0.74
C GLU A 162 -29.12 3.68 -0.07
N LEU A 163 -27.94 3.04 -0.08
CA LEU A 163 -27.73 1.80 -0.81
C LEU A 163 -28.51 0.64 -0.18
N SER A 164 -29.03 -0.22 -1.05
CA SER A 164 -29.71 -1.44 -0.58
C SER A 164 -28.72 -2.43 0.05
N THR A 165 -29.18 -3.22 1.02
CA THR A 165 -28.33 -4.18 1.78
C THR A 165 -27.71 -5.29 0.92
N ASN A 166 -28.21 -5.49 -0.30
CA ASN A 166 -27.59 -6.39 -1.27
C ASN A 166 -26.44 -5.75 -2.07
N ILE A 167 -26.21 -4.44 -1.95
CA ILE A 167 -25.08 -3.73 -2.54
C ILE A 167 -24.06 -3.37 -1.46
N CYS A 168 -24.51 -2.78 -0.36
CA CYS A 168 -23.68 -2.42 0.77
C CYS A 168 -24.43 -2.70 2.08
N ASP A 169 -23.76 -3.33 3.03
CA ASP A 169 -24.29 -3.57 4.38
C ASP A 169 -23.20 -3.36 5.42
N THR A 170 -23.59 -3.05 6.64
CA THR A 170 -22.69 -2.82 7.76
C THR A 170 -23.06 -3.67 8.97
N GLY A 171 -22.06 -4.10 9.71
CA GLY A 171 -22.29 -4.95 10.88
C GLY A 171 -21.13 -4.90 11.87
N THR A 172 -21.12 -5.84 12.77
CA THR A 172 -20.02 -6.08 13.71
C THR A 172 -19.74 -7.56 13.84
N GLU A 173 -18.46 -7.92 13.96
CA GLU A 173 -18.01 -9.29 14.18
C GLU A 173 -17.04 -9.35 15.34
N SER A 174 -17.09 -10.43 16.13
CA SER A 174 -16.14 -10.64 17.22
C SER A 174 -14.94 -11.44 16.74
N MET A 175 -13.76 -10.86 16.86
CA MET A 175 -12.48 -11.47 16.49
C MET A 175 -11.62 -11.70 17.72
N GLU A 176 -10.91 -12.84 17.77
CA GLU A 176 -10.11 -13.23 18.95
C GLU A 176 -9.03 -12.19 19.31
N VAL A 177 -8.37 -11.61 18.28
CA VAL A 177 -7.24 -10.66 18.47
C VAL A 177 -7.71 -9.22 18.65
N TYR A 178 -8.74 -8.82 17.90
CA TYR A 178 -9.17 -7.41 17.80
C TYR A 178 -10.44 -7.10 18.60
N GLY A 179 -11.06 -8.10 19.23
CA GLY A 179 -12.34 -7.92 19.90
C GLY A 179 -13.50 -7.75 18.92
N SER A 180 -14.45 -6.88 19.25
CA SER A 180 -15.57 -6.54 18.34
C SER A 180 -15.10 -5.52 17.31
N VAL A 181 -15.09 -5.91 16.05
CA VAL A 181 -14.69 -5.05 14.93
C VAL A 181 -15.88 -4.71 14.03
N PRO A 182 -15.94 -3.51 13.46
CA PRO A 182 -16.94 -3.18 12.46
C PRO A 182 -16.70 -3.98 11.17
N VAL A 183 -17.79 -4.28 10.48
CA VAL A 183 -17.81 -5.01 9.22
C VAL A 183 -18.41 -4.10 8.15
N LEU A 184 -17.72 -4.00 7.02
CA LEU A 184 -18.23 -3.44 5.78
C LEU A 184 -18.47 -4.58 4.80
N SER A 185 -19.69 -4.77 4.34
CA SER A 185 -20.07 -5.82 3.39
C SER A 185 -20.40 -5.19 2.04
N LEU A 186 -19.63 -5.54 1.00
CA LEU A 186 -19.74 -4.95 -0.33
C LEU A 186 -20.01 -6.03 -1.39
N LYS A 187 -20.82 -5.70 -2.39
CA LYS A 187 -21.13 -6.62 -3.48
C LYS A 187 -19.99 -6.68 -4.48
N LYS A 188 -19.66 -7.90 -4.93
CA LYS A 188 -18.71 -8.16 -6.02
C LYS A 188 -19.28 -7.65 -7.35
N GLY A 189 -18.37 -7.28 -8.26
CA GLY A 189 -18.76 -6.68 -9.55
C GLY A 189 -19.14 -5.20 -9.46
N GLU A 190 -19.10 -4.60 -8.25
CA GLU A 190 -19.47 -3.21 -8.00
C GLU A 190 -18.26 -2.36 -7.66
N THR A 191 -18.34 -1.07 -7.99
CA THR A 191 -17.30 -0.08 -7.66
C THR A 191 -17.86 0.96 -6.71
N TYR A 192 -17.10 1.27 -5.67
CA TYR A 192 -17.49 2.24 -4.65
C TYR A 192 -16.47 3.37 -4.57
N LEU A 193 -16.96 4.58 -4.41
CA LEU A 193 -16.20 5.74 -3.99
C LEU A 193 -16.44 5.94 -2.49
N ALA A 194 -15.46 5.60 -1.68
CA ALA A 194 -15.51 5.89 -0.26
C ALA A 194 -15.16 7.36 -0.02
N THR A 195 -16.09 8.13 0.54
CA THR A 195 -15.83 9.47 1.07
C THR A 195 -15.45 9.34 2.53
N MET A 196 -14.32 9.92 2.91
CA MET A 196 -13.69 9.62 4.19
C MET A 196 -13.40 10.89 5.00
N THR A 197 -13.58 10.80 6.32
CA THR A 197 -13.25 11.87 7.25
C THR A 197 -12.81 11.30 8.59
N SER A 198 -12.22 12.13 9.43
CA SER A 198 -11.93 11.81 10.83
C SER A 198 -12.55 12.84 11.77
N ILE A 199 -12.96 12.40 12.94
CA ILE A 199 -13.53 13.28 13.98
C ILE A 199 -12.51 13.73 15.03
N ASP A 200 -11.31 13.15 15.03
CA ASP A 200 -10.28 13.43 16.06
C ASP A 200 -8.87 13.63 15.47
N VAL A 201 -8.15 12.58 15.15
CA VAL A 201 -6.80 12.61 14.59
C VAL A 201 -6.77 11.99 13.20
N THR A 202 -5.65 12.08 12.50
CA THR A 202 -5.49 11.40 11.21
C THR A 202 -5.47 9.88 11.40
N HIS A 203 -6.22 9.18 10.57
CA HIS A 203 -6.18 7.72 10.41
C HIS A 203 -6.03 7.41 8.92
N ALA A 204 -5.73 6.15 8.57
CA ALA A 204 -5.75 5.71 7.18
C ALA A 204 -6.26 4.27 7.08
N PRO A 205 -7.46 4.04 6.54
CA PRO A 205 -7.95 2.70 6.30
C PRO A 205 -7.16 2.05 5.17
N TRP A 206 -6.45 0.98 5.48
CA TRP A 206 -5.73 0.18 4.52
C TRP A 206 -6.55 -1.07 4.17
N PHE A 207 -7.10 -1.08 2.98
CA PHE A 207 -7.80 -2.23 2.40
C PHE A 207 -6.76 -3.18 1.82
N GLN A 208 -6.34 -4.18 2.61
CA GLN A 208 -5.18 -5.02 2.31
C GLN A 208 -5.27 -5.72 0.96
N HIS A 209 -6.43 -6.29 0.62
CA HIS A 209 -6.59 -7.04 -0.63
C HIS A 209 -6.74 -6.14 -1.87
N LEU A 210 -7.17 -4.91 -1.70
CA LEU A 210 -7.15 -3.90 -2.77
C LEU A 210 -5.76 -3.28 -2.94
N GLY A 211 -4.90 -3.39 -1.93
CA GLY A 211 -3.58 -2.76 -1.93
C GLY A 211 -3.63 -1.24 -1.84
N THR A 212 -4.76 -0.68 -1.40
CA THR A 212 -5.01 0.76 -1.38
C THR A 212 -5.24 1.28 0.02
N LYS A 213 -4.84 2.50 0.24
CA LYS A 213 -5.09 3.29 1.47
C LYS A 213 -5.07 4.77 1.15
N GLU A 214 -5.78 5.55 1.92
CA GLU A 214 -5.78 7.01 1.86
C GLU A 214 -6.04 7.56 3.27
N ASP A 215 -5.52 8.74 3.57
CA ASP A 215 -5.68 9.35 4.88
C ASP A 215 -7.11 9.86 5.09
N THR A 216 -7.65 9.64 6.28
CA THR A 216 -8.85 10.29 6.79
C THR A 216 -8.45 11.45 7.69
N LEU A 217 -8.76 12.67 7.25
CA LEU A 217 -8.27 13.89 7.87
C LEU A 217 -9.34 14.58 8.71
N PRO A 218 -9.01 15.11 9.90
CA PRO A 218 -9.93 15.95 10.66
C PRO A 218 -10.31 17.23 9.90
N GLY A 219 -11.61 17.46 9.74
CA GLY A 219 -12.14 18.67 9.10
C GLY A 219 -11.94 18.75 7.58
N GLN A 220 -11.48 17.69 6.96
CA GLN A 220 -11.37 17.56 5.51
C GLN A 220 -11.99 16.23 5.05
N GLN A 221 -12.52 16.21 3.85
CA GLN A 221 -13.01 15.01 3.20
C GLN A 221 -11.96 14.54 2.19
N THR A 222 -11.63 13.27 2.26
CA THR A 222 -10.79 12.56 1.29
C THR A 222 -11.60 11.48 0.59
N THR A 223 -11.10 10.91 -0.48
CA THR A 223 -11.81 9.87 -1.25
C THR A 223 -10.90 8.71 -1.57
N LEU A 224 -11.47 7.51 -1.62
CA LEU A 224 -10.77 6.29 -1.98
C LEU A 224 -11.64 5.41 -2.87
N TRP A 225 -11.09 4.96 -4.00
CA TRP A 225 -11.76 4.02 -4.88
C TRP A 225 -11.66 2.59 -4.35
N LEU A 226 -12.80 1.90 -4.30
CA LEU A 226 -12.91 0.50 -3.89
C LEU A 226 -13.60 -0.30 -5.00
N PRO A 227 -12.89 -0.66 -6.07
CA PRO A 227 -13.41 -1.50 -7.13
C PRO A 227 -13.39 -2.97 -6.69
N ILE A 228 -14.54 -3.52 -6.34
CA ILE A 228 -14.68 -4.89 -5.83
C ILE A 228 -14.89 -5.84 -7.00
N SER A 229 -13.81 -6.48 -7.47
CA SER A 229 -13.89 -7.42 -8.59
C SER A 229 -14.55 -8.75 -8.20
N ASP A 230 -15.12 -9.47 -9.17
CA ASP A 230 -15.70 -10.80 -8.98
C ASP A 230 -14.69 -11.83 -8.47
N SER A 231 -13.41 -11.66 -8.78
CA SER A 231 -12.33 -12.55 -8.35
C SER A 231 -11.79 -12.25 -6.96
N MET A 232 -12.31 -11.23 -6.28
CA MET A 232 -11.86 -10.84 -4.94
C MET A 232 -12.20 -11.90 -3.89
N THR A 233 -11.34 -12.06 -2.87
CA THR A 233 -11.60 -12.94 -1.73
C THR A 233 -12.83 -12.48 -0.95
N ASP A 234 -13.56 -13.43 -0.36
CA ASP A 234 -14.79 -13.15 0.36
C ASP A 234 -14.56 -12.32 1.64
N GLU A 235 -13.35 -12.37 2.21
CA GLU A 235 -13.03 -11.66 3.44
C GLU A 235 -11.62 -11.06 3.42
N SER A 236 -11.47 -9.86 3.99
CA SER A 236 -10.18 -9.22 4.21
C SER A 236 -10.21 -8.27 5.40
N MET A 237 -9.03 -7.91 5.91
CA MET A 237 -8.89 -6.93 6.97
C MET A 237 -8.74 -5.52 6.40
N VAL A 238 -9.31 -4.56 7.14
CA VAL A 238 -9.06 -3.13 6.99
C VAL A 238 -8.35 -2.66 8.25
N LEU A 239 -7.09 -2.25 8.13
CA LEU A 239 -6.26 -1.87 9.26
C LEU A 239 -5.96 -0.37 9.22
N CYS A 240 -5.81 0.25 10.39
CA CYS A 240 -5.29 1.61 10.44
C CYS A 240 -3.79 1.62 10.09
N SER A 241 -3.39 2.42 9.13
CA SER A 241 -2.01 2.52 8.65
C SER A 241 -1.37 3.91 8.88
N GLU A 242 -2.05 4.78 9.65
CA GLU A 242 -1.51 6.06 10.12
C GLU A 242 -1.55 6.10 11.65
N TYR A 243 -0.42 6.48 12.29
CA TYR A 243 -0.33 6.44 13.76
C TYR A 243 -1.36 7.35 14.41
N CYS A 244 -2.31 6.77 15.12
CA CYS A 244 -3.45 7.46 15.71
C CYS A 244 -3.53 7.33 17.26
N GLY A 245 -2.46 6.89 17.92
CA GLY A 245 -2.37 6.82 19.39
C GLY A 245 -2.19 5.40 19.92
N ASP A 246 -2.47 5.19 21.22
CA ASP A 246 -2.08 4.00 21.98
C ASP A 246 -2.66 2.68 21.46
N ALA A 247 -3.90 2.68 20.99
CA ALA A 247 -4.55 1.49 20.45
C ALA A 247 -4.55 1.43 18.92
N HIS A 248 -3.64 2.18 18.25
CA HIS A 248 -3.47 2.14 16.81
C HIS A 248 -3.36 0.73 16.24
N SER A 249 -2.60 -0.15 16.88
CA SER A 249 -2.37 -1.53 16.41
C SER A 249 -3.59 -2.44 16.46
N VAL A 250 -4.63 -2.07 17.19
CA VAL A 250 -5.90 -2.82 17.29
C VAL A 250 -7.07 -2.13 16.58
N MET A 251 -6.84 -0.98 15.98
CA MET A 251 -7.85 -0.29 15.16
C MET A 251 -8.01 -1.01 13.83
N ALA A 252 -8.96 -1.92 13.80
CA ALA A 252 -9.23 -2.82 12.69
C ALA A 252 -10.71 -2.85 12.33
N ALA A 253 -10.99 -3.23 11.09
CA ALA A 253 -12.31 -3.59 10.60
C ALA A 253 -12.19 -4.78 9.64
N LYS A 254 -13.32 -5.37 9.28
CA LYS A 254 -13.41 -6.46 8.32
C LYS A 254 -14.15 -6.00 7.07
N LEU A 255 -13.59 -6.28 5.91
CA LEU A 255 -14.30 -6.20 4.64
C LEU A 255 -14.79 -7.59 4.27
N ILE A 256 -16.09 -7.73 4.03
CA ILE A 256 -16.72 -8.93 3.47
C ILE A 256 -17.16 -8.59 2.05
N THR A 257 -16.88 -9.47 1.10
CA THR A 257 -17.38 -9.33 -0.27
C THR A 257 -18.30 -10.50 -0.61
N HIS A 258 -19.44 -10.21 -1.22
CA HIS A 258 -20.49 -11.20 -1.54
C HIS A 258 -20.97 -11.06 -2.99
N ASN A 259 -21.62 -12.09 -3.51
CA ASN A 259 -22.16 -12.13 -4.88
C ASN A 259 -23.53 -11.44 -4.99
#